data_c447be23d5a47e9babfd36280553de6f
#
_entry.id   c447be23d5a47e9babfd36280553de6f
#
_cell.length_a   1.000
_cell.length_b   1.000
_cell.length_c   1.000
_cell.angle_alpha   90.00
_cell.angle_beta   90.00
_cell.angle_gamma   90.00
#
_symmetry.space_group_name_H-M   'P 1'
#
loop_
_entity.id
_entity.type
_entity.pdbx_description
1 polymer ?
#
loop_
_entity_poly.entity_id
_entity_poly.type
_entity_poly.pdbx_seq_one_letter_code
_entity_poly.pdbx_strand_id
1 'polypeptide(L)'
;MSKVYETVIGLEVHVELASKTKIFCGCSTAFGGAPNSHTCPVCTGMPGSLPVLNKQVVEYAIAVGLATNCSITQYCKFDRKNYFYPDNPQNYQISQLYLPICRNGGVEIETAAGKKTVGIHEIHMEEDAGKLVHDEWEDCSIVDYNRSGVPLIEIVSEPDMRSAEEVIAYLEKLRLIIQYLGASDCKLNEGSMRADVNLSVREMGAPEFGTRTEMKNLNSFKAIARAIEGERTRQIELIEEGKKVIQETRRWDDNKEYSYAMRSKEDAQDYRYFPEPDLVPIVISDEWIAEIKARQPELRTEKLERYKKEFRSEEHTSELQSLV
;
A
#
# COMPACT_ATOMS: atom_id res chain seq x y z
N MET A 1 38.14 5.96 -12.09
CA MET A 1 37.11 4.96 -12.43
C MET A 1 35.80 5.60 -12.10
N SER A 2 34.81 5.58 -13.00
CA SER A 2 33.47 6.05 -12.69
C SER A 2 32.89 5.16 -11.58
N LYS A 3 32.34 5.77 -10.54
CA LYS A 3 31.66 5.03 -9.46
C LYS A 3 30.42 4.34 -10.04
N VAL A 4 30.18 3.11 -9.61
CA VAL A 4 28.97 2.35 -9.95
C VAL A 4 28.01 2.45 -8.76
N TYR A 5 26.77 2.83 -9.01
CA TYR A 5 25.77 3.02 -7.99
C TYR A 5 24.68 1.95 -8.04
N GLU A 6 24.24 1.53 -6.87
CA GLU A 6 23.10 0.64 -6.66
C GLU A 6 21.90 1.42 -6.10
N THR A 7 20.73 1.23 -6.67
CA THR A 7 19.47 1.74 -6.14
C THR A 7 18.88 0.73 -5.17
N VAL A 8 18.34 1.20 -4.05
CA VAL A 8 17.66 0.39 -3.05
C VAL A 8 16.25 0.93 -2.89
N ILE A 9 15.26 0.07 -3.13
CA ILE A 9 13.84 0.47 -3.19
C ILE A 9 13.00 -0.43 -2.30
N GLY A 10 12.17 0.21 -1.46
CA GLY A 10 11.05 -0.39 -0.74
C GLY A 10 9.76 0.34 -1.09
N LEU A 11 8.63 -0.32 -0.91
CA LEU A 11 7.30 0.20 -1.20
C LEU A 11 6.40 0.14 0.02
N GLU A 12 5.53 1.15 0.11
CA GLU A 12 4.33 1.14 0.94
C GLU A 12 3.13 1.12 -0.03
N VAL A 13 2.37 0.01 -0.03
CA VAL A 13 1.26 -0.18 -0.97
C VAL A 13 -0.05 -0.21 -0.18
N HIS A 14 -0.88 0.82 -0.41
CA HIS A 14 -2.20 0.94 0.18
C HIS A 14 -3.25 0.36 -0.77
N VAL A 15 -4.14 -0.46 -0.24
CA VAL A 15 -5.20 -1.11 -1.01
C VAL A 15 -6.54 -0.97 -0.29
N GLU A 16 -7.50 -0.31 -0.94
CA GLU A 16 -8.90 -0.26 -0.46
C GLU A 16 -9.54 -1.64 -0.62
N LEU A 17 -10.13 -2.16 0.44
CA LEU A 17 -10.76 -3.47 0.45
C LEU A 17 -12.21 -3.42 -0.02
N ALA A 18 -12.62 -4.40 -0.81
CA ALA A 18 -13.94 -4.51 -1.45
C ALA A 18 -15.06 -4.96 -0.47
N SER A 19 -15.03 -4.49 0.78
CA SER A 19 -16.14 -4.70 1.70
C SER A 19 -17.32 -3.77 1.36
N LYS A 20 -18.54 -4.21 1.63
CA LYS A 20 -19.74 -3.40 1.36
C LYS A 20 -19.90 -2.22 2.33
N THR A 21 -19.30 -2.34 3.50
CA THR A 21 -19.36 -1.32 4.55
C THR A 21 -17.96 -0.95 5.02
N LYS A 22 -17.82 0.24 5.58
CA LYS A 22 -16.58 0.76 6.14
C LYS A 22 -16.02 -0.14 7.24
N ILE A 23 -14.76 0.10 7.61
CA ILE A 23 -14.03 -0.76 8.57
C ILE A 23 -14.66 -0.73 9.96
N PHE A 24 -15.18 0.43 10.42
CA PHE A 24 -15.67 0.61 11.78
C PHE A 24 -17.14 1.04 11.89
N CYS A 25 -17.87 1.10 10.76
CA CYS A 25 -19.29 1.44 10.75
C CYS A 25 -20.04 0.80 9.58
N GLY A 26 -21.37 0.96 9.55
CA GLY A 26 -22.24 0.41 8.50
C GLY A 26 -22.39 1.26 7.24
N CYS A 27 -21.67 2.38 7.09
CA CYS A 27 -21.75 3.22 5.90
C CYS A 27 -21.19 2.52 4.67
N SER A 28 -21.77 2.85 3.50
CA SER A 28 -21.34 2.29 2.21
C SER A 28 -19.90 2.71 1.86
N THR A 29 -19.18 1.78 1.22
CA THR A 29 -17.87 2.02 0.60
C THR A 29 -17.98 2.32 -0.90
N ALA A 30 -19.19 2.40 -1.46
CA ALA A 30 -19.40 2.60 -2.89
C ALA A 30 -18.77 3.91 -3.38
N PHE A 31 -17.97 3.82 -4.45
CA PHE A 31 -17.35 4.96 -5.11
C PHE A 31 -18.38 5.82 -5.86
N GLY A 32 -18.16 7.14 -5.93
CA GLY A 32 -18.93 8.05 -6.78
C GLY A 32 -20.28 8.52 -6.21
N GLY A 33 -20.54 8.32 -4.92
CA GLY A 33 -21.69 8.91 -4.23
C GLY A 33 -21.61 10.43 -4.14
N ALA A 34 -22.75 11.12 -3.94
CA ALA A 34 -22.77 12.54 -3.66
C ALA A 34 -21.88 12.86 -2.43
N PRO A 35 -21.17 13.99 -2.41
CA PRO A 35 -20.28 14.31 -1.28
C PRO A 35 -21.00 14.21 0.07
N ASN A 36 -20.35 13.58 1.04
CA ASN A 36 -20.82 13.38 2.41
C ASN A 36 -22.17 12.60 2.53
N SER A 37 -22.55 11.81 1.51
CA SER A 37 -23.77 10.99 1.54
C SER A 37 -23.57 9.61 2.20
N HIS A 38 -22.32 9.13 2.29
CA HIS A 38 -21.95 7.86 2.92
C HIS A 38 -21.27 8.09 4.27
N THR A 39 -21.92 8.84 5.15
CA THR A 39 -21.35 9.23 6.45
C THR A 39 -22.28 8.93 7.61
N CYS A 40 -21.71 8.76 8.78
CA CYS A 40 -22.46 8.61 10.06
C CYS A 40 -21.60 9.19 11.20
N PRO A 41 -22.14 9.31 12.43
CA PRO A 41 -21.36 9.82 13.56
C PRO A 41 -20.03 9.12 13.81
N VAL A 42 -19.91 7.82 13.50
CA VAL A 42 -18.65 7.08 13.69
C VAL A 42 -17.59 7.55 12.71
N CYS A 43 -17.83 7.46 11.39
CA CYS A 43 -16.82 7.82 10.39
C CYS A 43 -16.60 9.33 10.22
N THR A 44 -17.40 10.16 10.89
CA THR A 44 -17.16 11.62 11.02
C THR A 44 -16.59 12.02 12.37
N GLY A 45 -16.22 11.03 13.23
CA GLY A 45 -15.54 11.27 14.48
C GLY A 45 -16.35 12.07 15.52
N MET A 46 -17.69 11.95 15.52
CA MET A 46 -18.51 12.70 16.46
C MET A 46 -18.33 12.19 17.90
N PRO A 47 -18.32 13.07 18.90
CA PRO A 47 -18.18 12.69 20.30
C PRO A 47 -19.22 11.65 20.74
N GLY A 48 -18.75 10.60 21.42
CA GLY A 48 -19.60 9.53 21.95
C GLY A 48 -19.92 8.39 20.97
N SER A 49 -19.45 8.48 19.71
CA SER A 49 -19.53 7.36 18.77
C SER A 49 -18.39 6.37 19.01
N LEU A 50 -18.68 5.08 18.85
CA LEU A 50 -17.70 4.01 19.04
C LEU A 50 -17.53 3.18 17.75
N PRO A 51 -16.30 2.77 17.41
CA PRO A 51 -16.00 1.92 16.27
C PRO A 51 -16.48 0.48 16.51
N VAL A 52 -16.92 -0.19 15.44
CA VAL A 52 -17.22 -1.63 15.45
C VAL A 52 -16.53 -2.28 14.26
N LEU A 53 -15.59 -3.18 14.52
CA LEU A 53 -14.76 -3.79 13.49
C LEU A 53 -15.56 -4.68 12.52
N ASN A 54 -15.36 -4.46 11.24
CA ASN A 54 -15.93 -5.26 10.17
C ASN A 54 -15.15 -6.58 9.99
N LYS A 55 -15.80 -7.72 10.27
CA LYS A 55 -15.20 -9.06 10.16
C LYS A 55 -14.65 -9.35 8.76
N GLN A 56 -15.34 -8.92 7.68
CA GLN A 56 -14.91 -9.17 6.31
C GLN A 56 -13.57 -8.50 5.99
N VAL A 57 -13.29 -7.34 6.57
CA VAL A 57 -12.00 -6.65 6.43
C VAL A 57 -10.86 -7.49 6.99
N VAL A 58 -11.07 -8.08 8.18
CA VAL A 58 -10.11 -9.00 8.79
C VAL A 58 -9.89 -10.24 7.91
N GLU A 59 -10.96 -10.82 7.38
CA GLU A 59 -10.88 -11.99 6.49
C GLU A 59 -10.13 -11.68 5.19
N TYR A 60 -10.34 -10.50 4.60
CA TYR A 60 -9.57 -10.07 3.42
C TYR A 60 -8.09 -9.86 3.74
N ALA A 61 -7.77 -9.21 4.86
CA ALA A 61 -6.38 -9.00 5.27
C ALA A 61 -5.65 -10.33 5.49
N ILE A 62 -6.29 -11.30 6.16
CA ILE A 62 -5.76 -12.66 6.34
C ILE A 62 -5.58 -13.35 4.99
N ALA A 63 -6.57 -13.26 4.09
CA ALA A 63 -6.50 -13.88 2.77
C ALA A 63 -5.31 -13.34 1.94
N VAL A 64 -5.10 -12.02 1.94
CA VAL A 64 -3.94 -11.39 1.28
C VAL A 64 -2.65 -11.86 1.93
N GLY A 65 -2.57 -11.89 3.27
CA GLY A 65 -1.40 -12.37 4.00
C GLY A 65 -1.04 -13.81 3.65
N LEU A 66 -2.01 -14.71 3.61
CA LEU A 66 -1.79 -16.12 3.23
C LEU A 66 -1.29 -16.25 1.78
N ALA A 67 -1.89 -15.50 0.85
CA ALA A 67 -1.53 -15.53 -0.57
C ALA A 67 -0.16 -14.90 -0.86
N THR A 68 0.36 -14.10 0.05
CA THR A 68 1.69 -13.49 0.00
C THR A 68 2.69 -14.14 0.97
N ASN A 69 2.39 -15.34 1.44
CA ASN A 69 3.25 -16.15 2.31
C ASN A 69 3.60 -15.49 3.65
N CYS A 70 2.76 -14.60 4.15
CA CYS A 70 2.94 -13.99 5.46
C CYS A 70 2.57 -14.94 6.60
N SER A 71 3.21 -14.73 7.74
CA SER A 71 2.75 -15.26 9.01
C SER A 71 1.58 -14.42 9.53
N ILE A 72 0.49 -15.06 9.94
CA ILE A 72 -0.67 -14.38 10.52
C ILE A 72 -0.46 -14.16 12.02
N THR A 73 -0.61 -12.94 12.49
CA THR A 73 -0.53 -12.59 13.91
C THR A 73 -1.84 -12.98 14.60
N GLN A 74 -1.82 -14.06 15.36
CA GLN A 74 -3.03 -14.62 16.00
C GLN A 74 -3.62 -13.73 17.11
N TYR A 75 -2.82 -12.83 17.67
CA TYR A 75 -3.26 -11.80 18.60
C TYR A 75 -2.79 -10.45 18.10
N CYS A 76 -3.68 -9.71 17.49
CA CYS A 76 -3.38 -8.38 16.96
C CYS A 76 -4.36 -7.34 17.51
N LYS A 77 -3.98 -6.07 17.45
CA LYS A 77 -4.81 -4.96 17.94
C LYS A 77 -4.58 -3.73 17.08
N PHE A 78 -5.50 -2.79 17.23
CA PHE A 78 -5.38 -1.48 16.65
C PHE A 78 -4.68 -0.49 17.59
N ASP A 79 -4.08 0.52 17.00
CA ASP A 79 -3.43 1.65 17.64
C ASP A 79 -3.98 2.95 17.05
N ARG A 80 -3.89 4.06 17.80
CA ARG A 80 -4.21 5.39 17.29
C ARG A 80 -2.95 6.08 16.80
N LYS A 81 -2.96 6.50 15.53
CA LYS A 81 -1.98 7.38 14.90
C LYS A 81 -2.50 8.80 14.96
N ASN A 82 -1.98 9.61 15.87
CA ASN A 82 -2.55 10.94 16.15
C ASN A 82 -1.94 12.01 15.24
N TYR A 83 -2.77 12.69 14.48
CA TYR A 83 -2.38 13.86 13.70
C TYR A 83 -3.59 14.72 13.34
N PHE A 84 -3.36 16.02 13.18
CA PHE A 84 -4.37 16.99 12.79
C PHE A 84 -4.34 17.20 11.29
N TYR A 85 -5.44 16.87 10.62
CA TYR A 85 -5.67 17.25 9.24
C TYR A 85 -7.18 17.33 8.95
N PRO A 86 -7.66 18.22 8.04
CA PRO A 86 -9.11 18.41 7.82
C PRO A 86 -9.85 17.14 7.36
N ASP A 87 -9.17 16.23 6.64
CA ASP A 87 -9.73 14.97 6.17
C ASP A 87 -9.67 13.84 7.21
N ASN A 88 -9.08 14.10 8.37
CA ASN A 88 -9.00 13.18 9.50
C ASN A 88 -9.94 13.66 10.63
N PRO A 89 -11.26 13.35 10.58
CA PRO A 89 -12.27 14.02 11.38
C PRO A 89 -12.14 13.82 12.88
N GLN A 90 -11.57 12.71 13.32
CA GLN A 90 -11.36 12.39 14.74
C GLN A 90 -9.96 12.81 15.26
N ASN A 91 -9.13 13.42 14.38
CA ASN A 91 -7.75 13.84 14.68
C ASN A 91 -6.80 12.68 15.03
N TYR A 92 -7.19 11.47 14.74
CA TYR A 92 -6.36 10.27 14.74
C TYR A 92 -6.87 9.31 13.67
N GLN A 93 -6.00 8.46 13.18
CA GLN A 93 -6.31 7.35 12.31
C GLN A 93 -6.19 6.05 13.12
N ILE A 94 -7.19 5.18 13.02
CA ILE A 94 -7.09 3.83 13.59
C ILE A 94 -6.30 2.97 12.61
N SER A 95 -5.16 2.44 13.07
CA SER A 95 -4.20 1.66 12.30
C SER A 95 -3.57 0.57 13.19
N GLN A 96 -2.54 -0.10 12.74
CA GLN A 96 -1.80 -1.11 13.52
C GLN A 96 -0.30 -0.83 13.43
N LEU A 97 0.35 -0.48 14.52
CA LEU A 97 1.80 -0.28 14.57
C LEU A 97 2.50 -1.46 15.25
N TYR A 98 2.07 -1.79 16.48
CA TYR A 98 2.84 -2.74 17.30
C TYR A 98 2.54 -4.20 16.99
N LEU A 99 1.29 -4.52 16.62
CA LEU A 99 0.83 -5.87 16.33
C LEU A 99 0.02 -5.92 15.03
N PRO A 100 0.68 -5.72 13.87
CA PRO A 100 0.03 -5.81 12.56
C PRO A 100 -0.48 -7.23 12.32
N ILE A 101 -1.51 -7.34 11.49
CA ILE A 101 -2.19 -8.61 11.24
C ILE A 101 -1.32 -9.65 10.52
N CYS A 102 -0.37 -9.21 9.67
CA CYS A 102 0.52 -10.13 8.95
C CYS A 102 1.97 -9.63 9.02
N ARG A 103 2.93 -10.58 8.99
CA ARG A 103 4.38 -10.30 9.00
C ARG A 103 5.16 -11.29 8.15
N ASN A 104 6.37 -10.88 7.74
CA ASN A 104 7.40 -11.74 7.18
C ASN A 104 6.92 -12.57 5.98
N GLY A 105 6.31 -11.90 5.01
CA GLY A 105 5.86 -12.52 3.76
C GLY A 105 6.85 -12.35 2.61
N GLY A 106 6.39 -12.71 1.42
CA GLY A 106 7.17 -12.50 0.20
C GLY A 106 6.39 -12.80 -1.07
N VAL A 107 6.74 -12.11 -2.13
CA VAL A 107 6.18 -12.26 -3.48
C VAL A 107 7.30 -12.56 -4.46
N GLU A 108 7.21 -13.70 -5.15
CA GLU A 108 8.13 -14.02 -6.24
C GLU A 108 7.78 -13.19 -7.48
N ILE A 109 8.76 -12.45 -7.97
CA ILE A 109 8.69 -11.70 -9.23
C ILE A 109 9.61 -12.32 -10.27
N GLU A 110 9.32 -12.07 -11.54
CA GLU A 110 10.14 -12.47 -12.67
C GLU A 110 10.40 -11.27 -13.58
N THR A 111 11.66 -11.04 -13.89
CA THR A 111 12.12 -9.94 -14.75
C THR A 111 13.10 -10.49 -15.79
N ALA A 112 13.59 -9.65 -16.68
CA ALA A 112 14.64 -10.04 -17.62
C ALA A 112 15.92 -10.55 -16.91
N ALA A 113 16.18 -10.13 -15.68
CA ALA A 113 17.30 -10.58 -14.87
C ALA A 113 17.06 -11.95 -14.17
N GLY A 114 15.85 -12.51 -14.24
CA GLY A 114 15.47 -13.77 -13.63
C GLY A 114 14.42 -13.63 -12.53
N LYS A 115 14.28 -14.69 -11.73
CA LYS A 115 13.34 -14.77 -10.61
C LYS A 115 13.96 -14.25 -9.33
N LYS A 116 13.16 -13.55 -8.54
CA LYS A 116 13.53 -12.98 -7.26
C LYS A 116 12.33 -12.92 -6.32
N THR A 117 12.54 -13.18 -5.04
CA THR A 117 11.53 -12.92 -4.01
C THR A 117 11.75 -11.55 -3.42
N VAL A 118 10.71 -10.73 -3.43
CA VAL A 118 10.64 -9.46 -2.70
C VAL A 118 9.95 -9.73 -1.38
N GLY A 119 10.61 -9.44 -0.27
CA GLY A 119 10.09 -9.61 1.07
C GLY A 119 8.93 -8.64 1.37
N ILE A 120 7.98 -9.09 2.17
CA ILE A 120 6.98 -8.25 2.81
C ILE A 120 7.33 -8.20 4.29
N HIS A 121 7.60 -6.98 4.78
CA HIS A 121 7.88 -6.74 6.18
C HIS A 121 6.64 -6.98 7.03
N GLU A 122 5.54 -6.31 6.65
CA GLU A 122 4.24 -6.45 7.31
C GLU A 122 3.07 -6.05 6.41
N ILE A 123 1.88 -6.49 6.81
CA ILE A 123 0.60 -5.97 6.33
C ILE A 123 -0.19 -5.56 7.55
N HIS A 124 -0.71 -4.36 7.55
CA HIS A 124 -1.58 -3.88 8.61
C HIS A 124 -2.89 -3.31 8.07
N MET A 125 -3.93 -3.36 8.90
CA MET A 125 -5.22 -2.80 8.58
C MET A 125 -5.30 -1.36 9.10
N GLU A 126 -5.95 -0.50 8.34
CA GLU A 126 -6.22 0.88 8.72
C GLU A 126 -7.48 1.43 8.06
N GLU A 127 -7.91 2.61 8.46
CA GLU A 127 -8.98 3.35 7.81
C GLU A 127 -8.44 4.42 6.87
N ASP A 128 -9.09 4.64 5.72
CA ASP A 128 -8.74 5.75 4.84
C ASP A 128 -9.24 7.09 5.42
N ALA A 129 -8.56 8.18 5.09
CA ALA A 129 -8.97 9.54 5.38
C ALA A 129 -10.05 10.03 4.39
N GLY A 130 -10.70 11.14 4.71
CA GLY A 130 -11.58 11.84 3.80
C GLY A 130 -10.84 12.37 2.57
N LYS A 131 -11.57 13.05 1.69
CA LYS A 131 -11.00 13.71 0.50
C LYS A 131 -11.05 15.22 0.67
N LEU A 132 -9.91 15.87 0.48
CA LEU A 132 -9.83 17.32 0.35
C LEU A 132 -9.93 17.76 -1.11
N VAL A 133 -10.77 18.73 -1.36
CA VAL A 133 -10.88 19.43 -2.64
C VAL A 133 -10.56 20.89 -2.38
N HIS A 134 -9.44 21.36 -2.91
CA HIS A 134 -9.07 22.76 -2.84
C HIS A 134 -9.82 23.53 -3.93
N ASP A 135 -10.53 24.59 -3.54
CA ASP A 135 -11.17 25.48 -4.49
C ASP A 135 -10.12 26.46 -5.05
N GLU A 136 -10.08 26.60 -6.38
CA GLU A 136 -9.13 27.51 -7.04
C GLU A 136 -9.59 28.97 -7.01
N TRP A 137 -10.87 29.22 -6.73
CA TRP A 137 -11.51 30.52 -6.78
C TRP A 137 -11.77 31.12 -5.40
N GLU A 138 -12.01 30.27 -4.42
CA GLU A 138 -12.23 30.65 -3.03
C GLU A 138 -11.06 30.13 -2.17
N ASP A 139 -10.58 30.93 -1.23
CA ASP A 139 -9.53 30.51 -0.29
C ASP A 139 -10.12 29.56 0.76
N CYS A 140 -10.62 28.41 0.28
CA CYS A 140 -11.23 27.38 1.10
C CYS A 140 -10.88 25.98 0.60
N SER A 141 -11.07 25.00 1.48
CA SER A 141 -10.98 23.57 1.17
C SER A 141 -12.30 22.90 1.55
N ILE A 142 -12.86 22.16 0.61
CA ILE A 142 -14.08 21.37 0.82
C ILE A 142 -13.66 19.97 1.22
N VAL A 143 -14.31 19.42 2.25
CA VAL A 143 -14.03 18.07 2.76
C VAL A 143 -15.18 17.12 2.43
N ASP A 144 -14.86 16.02 1.77
CA ASP A 144 -15.78 14.92 1.53
C ASP A 144 -15.35 13.70 2.37
N TYR A 145 -16.19 13.34 3.35
CA TYR A 145 -15.96 12.21 4.25
C TYR A 145 -16.52 10.87 3.74
N ASN A 146 -16.98 10.78 2.48
CA ASN A 146 -17.41 9.50 1.93
C ASN A 146 -16.33 8.43 1.99
N ARG A 147 -15.06 8.83 1.77
CA ARG A 147 -13.91 7.92 1.87
C ARG A 147 -13.45 7.67 3.31
N SER A 148 -13.69 8.60 4.24
CA SER A 148 -13.29 8.44 5.65
C SER A 148 -13.83 7.14 6.24
N GLY A 149 -12.93 6.27 6.73
CA GLY A 149 -13.28 4.96 7.26
C GLY A 149 -13.43 3.85 6.21
N VAL A 150 -13.13 4.11 4.93
CA VAL A 150 -13.01 3.04 3.93
C VAL A 150 -11.87 2.11 4.34
N PRO A 151 -12.08 0.78 4.35
CA PRO A 151 -11.06 -0.14 4.81
C PRO A 151 -9.84 -0.16 3.91
N LEU A 152 -8.67 -0.01 4.48
CA LEU A 152 -7.38 -0.17 3.83
C LEU A 152 -6.60 -1.31 4.45
N ILE A 153 -5.74 -1.92 3.64
CA ILE A 153 -4.52 -2.58 4.09
C ILE A 153 -3.33 -1.83 3.52
N GLU A 154 -2.31 -1.64 4.34
CA GLU A 154 -1.00 -1.19 3.92
C GLU A 154 -0.05 -2.38 3.90
N ILE A 155 0.60 -2.59 2.76
CA ILE A 155 1.57 -3.66 2.53
C ILE A 155 2.95 -3.01 2.43
N VAL A 156 3.78 -3.24 3.41
CA VAL A 156 5.14 -2.69 3.49
C VAL A 156 6.13 -3.73 3.01
N SER A 157 6.83 -3.45 1.91
CA SER A 157 7.87 -4.35 1.41
C SER A 157 9.19 -4.17 2.14
N GLU A 158 10.04 -5.20 2.11
CA GLU A 158 11.46 -5.04 2.40
C GLU A 158 12.15 -4.23 1.28
N PRO A 159 13.29 -3.56 1.56
CA PRO A 159 14.02 -2.76 0.56
C PRO A 159 14.86 -3.62 -0.38
N ASP A 160 14.21 -4.62 -0.98
CA ASP A 160 14.85 -5.65 -1.79
C ASP A 160 14.98 -5.29 -3.26
N MET A 161 14.12 -4.38 -3.76
CA MET A 161 14.09 -4.03 -5.18
C MET A 161 15.25 -3.10 -5.57
N ARG A 162 15.72 -3.25 -6.82
CA ARG A 162 16.91 -2.57 -7.33
C ARG A 162 16.65 -1.78 -8.61
N SER A 163 15.50 -1.96 -9.24
CA SER A 163 15.15 -1.29 -10.49
C SER A 163 13.66 -0.98 -10.59
N ALA A 164 13.30 -0.06 -11.49
CA ALA A 164 11.91 0.22 -11.82
C ALA A 164 11.19 -1.03 -12.39
N GLU A 165 11.88 -1.89 -13.15
CA GLU A 165 11.35 -3.14 -13.68
C GLU A 165 10.91 -4.08 -12.55
N GLU A 166 11.76 -4.27 -11.53
CA GLU A 166 11.42 -5.08 -10.34
C GLU A 166 10.21 -4.53 -9.58
N VAL A 167 10.13 -3.19 -9.44
CA VAL A 167 9.00 -2.52 -8.78
C VAL A 167 7.70 -2.75 -9.55
N ILE A 168 7.71 -2.60 -10.87
CA ILE A 168 6.52 -2.82 -11.70
C ILE A 168 6.10 -4.30 -11.65
N ALA A 169 7.04 -5.23 -11.78
CA ALA A 169 6.77 -6.67 -11.68
C ALA A 169 6.15 -7.03 -10.32
N TYR A 170 6.64 -6.44 -9.22
CA TYR A 170 6.08 -6.63 -7.89
C TYR A 170 4.65 -6.10 -7.78
N LEU A 171 4.41 -4.87 -8.20
CA LEU A 171 3.09 -4.24 -8.12
C LEU A 171 2.06 -4.95 -9.00
N GLU A 172 2.44 -5.38 -10.22
CA GLU A 172 1.56 -6.15 -11.10
C GLU A 172 1.20 -7.52 -10.50
N LYS A 173 2.19 -8.20 -9.92
CA LYS A 173 1.97 -9.49 -9.27
C LYS A 173 1.07 -9.34 -8.05
N LEU A 174 1.34 -8.36 -7.20
CA LEU A 174 0.55 -8.07 -6.01
C LEU A 174 -0.90 -7.71 -6.38
N ARG A 175 -1.09 -6.85 -7.37
CA ARG A 175 -2.41 -6.48 -7.90
C ARG A 175 -3.19 -7.72 -8.35
N LEU A 176 -2.56 -8.61 -9.12
CA LEU A 176 -3.21 -9.82 -9.60
C LEU A 176 -3.61 -10.75 -8.45
N ILE A 177 -2.75 -10.95 -7.45
CA ILE A 177 -3.08 -11.74 -6.27
C ILE A 177 -4.33 -11.18 -5.59
N ILE A 178 -4.36 -9.88 -5.30
CA ILE A 178 -5.45 -9.23 -4.58
C ILE A 178 -6.76 -9.26 -5.38
N GLN A 179 -6.70 -9.07 -6.71
CA GLN A 179 -7.85 -9.16 -7.59
C GLN A 179 -8.40 -10.59 -7.67
N TYR A 180 -7.55 -11.62 -7.76
CA TYR A 180 -7.99 -13.02 -7.75
C TYR A 180 -8.65 -13.43 -6.44
N LEU A 181 -8.20 -12.87 -5.32
CA LEU A 181 -8.85 -13.06 -4.02
C LEU A 181 -10.21 -12.34 -3.90
N GLY A 182 -10.53 -11.44 -4.84
CA GLY A 182 -11.71 -10.58 -4.75
C GLY A 182 -11.63 -9.57 -3.59
N ALA A 183 -10.44 -9.32 -3.07
CA ALA A 183 -10.23 -8.43 -1.93
C ALA A 183 -10.22 -6.94 -2.32
N SER A 184 -9.90 -6.61 -3.58
CA SER A 184 -9.94 -5.26 -4.15
C SER A 184 -9.98 -5.31 -5.67
N ASP A 185 -10.47 -4.24 -6.31
CA ASP A 185 -10.33 -4.03 -7.76
C ASP A 185 -8.97 -3.45 -8.17
N CYS A 186 -8.22 -2.91 -7.20
CA CYS A 186 -6.84 -2.40 -7.36
C CYS A 186 -6.69 -1.40 -8.53
N LYS A 187 -7.58 -0.43 -8.64
CA LYS A 187 -7.53 0.62 -9.66
C LYS A 187 -6.71 1.81 -9.18
N LEU A 188 -5.55 2.04 -9.80
CA LEU A 188 -4.69 3.19 -9.47
C LEU A 188 -5.35 4.52 -9.80
N ASN A 189 -6.10 4.61 -10.91
CA ASN A 189 -6.77 5.82 -11.36
C ASN A 189 -7.96 6.25 -10.47
N GLU A 190 -8.58 5.31 -9.76
CA GLU A 190 -9.65 5.57 -8.79
C GLU A 190 -9.12 5.68 -7.35
N GLY A 191 -7.83 5.34 -7.14
CA GLY A 191 -7.15 5.41 -5.85
C GLY A 191 -7.37 4.19 -4.96
N SER A 192 -8.05 3.12 -5.44
CA SER A 192 -8.21 1.89 -4.67
C SER A 192 -6.92 1.05 -4.54
N MET A 193 -5.87 1.41 -5.29
CA MET A 193 -4.50 0.98 -5.07
C MET A 193 -3.58 2.20 -5.20
N ARG A 194 -2.69 2.42 -4.24
CA ARG A 194 -1.70 3.50 -4.23
C ARG A 194 -0.36 2.92 -3.82
N ALA A 195 0.73 3.47 -4.33
CA ALA A 195 2.06 3.04 -3.96
C ALA A 195 2.96 4.25 -3.69
N ASP A 196 3.56 4.29 -2.52
CA ASP A 196 4.61 5.22 -2.17
C ASP A 196 5.96 4.51 -2.32
N VAL A 197 6.91 5.18 -2.97
CA VAL A 197 8.23 4.61 -3.28
C VAL A 197 9.27 5.20 -2.34
N ASN A 198 9.89 4.35 -1.54
CA ASN A 198 11.04 4.67 -0.72
C ASN A 198 12.31 4.30 -1.48
N LEU A 199 13.13 5.28 -1.82
CA LEU A 199 14.31 5.09 -2.65
C LEU A 199 15.55 5.69 -2.02
N SER A 200 16.66 4.96 -2.07
CA SER A 200 18.00 5.47 -1.77
C SER A 200 19.02 4.96 -2.79
N VAL A 201 20.14 5.65 -2.90
CA VAL A 201 21.26 5.27 -3.75
C VAL A 201 22.51 5.10 -2.90
N ARG A 202 23.29 4.04 -3.17
CA ARG A 202 24.61 3.80 -2.55
C ARG A 202 25.64 3.39 -3.60
N GLU A 203 26.92 3.52 -3.28
CA GLU A 203 27.98 2.92 -4.10
C GLU A 203 27.81 1.38 -4.09
N MET A 204 28.05 0.74 -5.23
CA MET A 204 27.92 -0.71 -5.36
C MET A 204 28.82 -1.42 -4.34
N GLY A 205 28.22 -2.30 -3.54
CA GLY A 205 28.93 -3.05 -2.50
C GLY A 205 29.12 -2.29 -1.18
N ALA A 206 28.63 -1.07 -1.04
CA ALA A 206 28.63 -0.37 0.26
C ALA A 206 27.76 -1.13 1.28
N PRO A 207 28.21 -1.30 2.53
CA PRO A 207 27.46 -2.08 3.54
C PRO A 207 26.21 -1.36 4.04
N GLU A 208 26.22 -0.02 4.04
CA GLU A 208 25.11 0.79 4.54
C GLU A 208 24.23 1.31 3.39
N PHE A 209 22.94 1.46 3.67
CA PHE A 209 22.02 2.12 2.74
C PHE A 209 22.33 3.62 2.64
N GLY A 210 22.01 4.21 1.48
CA GLY A 210 22.01 5.65 1.31
C GLY A 210 20.86 6.33 2.06
N THR A 211 20.83 7.66 1.99
CA THR A 211 19.72 8.44 2.57
C THR A 211 18.44 8.23 1.75
N ARG A 212 17.38 7.81 2.42
CA ARG A 212 16.09 7.50 1.82
C ARG A 212 15.28 8.78 1.51
N THR A 213 14.65 8.82 0.35
CA THR A 213 13.57 9.75 0.02
C THR A 213 12.29 8.96 -0.24
N GLU A 214 11.16 9.56 0.12
CA GLU A 214 9.83 9.01 -0.12
C GLU A 214 9.19 9.74 -1.30
N MET A 215 8.76 8.99 -2.33
CA MET A 215 8.13 9.54 -3.53
C MET A 215 6.63 9.30 -3.48
N LYS A 216 5.84 10.38 -3.58
CA LYS A 216 4.36 10.35 -3.56
C LYS A 216 3.75 10.89 -4.85
N ASN A 217 2.42 10.74 -4.98
CA ASN A 217 1.63 11.19 -6.14
C ASN A 217 1.94 10.39 -7.41
N LEU A 218 2.00 9.08 -7.28
CA LEU A 218 2.34 8.16 -8.36
C LEU A 218 1.06 7.43 -8.83
N ASN A 219 0.42 7.96 -9.87
CA ASN A 219 -0.93 7.57 -10.27
C ASN A 219 -0.99 6.50 -11.38
N SER A 220 0.15 5.99 -11.80
CA SER A 220 0.26 4.90 -12.78
C SER A 220 1.59 4.18 -12.67
N PHE A 221 1.66 2.93 -13.12
CA PHE A 221 2.93 2.19 -13.19
C PHE A 221 3.99 2.92 -14.02
N LYS A 222 3.56 3.61 -15.07
CA LYS A 222 4.41 4.40 -15.93
C LYS A 222 5.01 5.61 -15.20
N ALA A 223 4.19 6.29 -14.37
CA ALA A 223 4.64 7.39 -13.52
C ALA A 223 5.62 6.88 -12.44
N ILE A 224 5.34 5.72 -11.84
CA ILE A 224 6.22 5.08 -10.85
C ILE A 224 7.61 4.82 -11.48
N ALA A 225 7.65 4.19 -12.65
CA ALA A 225 8.93 3.90 -13.33
C ALA A 225 9.73 5.18 -13.61
N ARG A 226 9.09 6.24 -14.13
CA ARG A 226 9.76 7.52 -14.41
C ARG A 226 10.23 8.20 -13.13
N ALA A 227 9.43 8.18 -12.09
CA ALA A 227 9.79 8.76 -10.80
C ALA A 227 11.03 8.08 -10.18
N ILE A 228 11.11 6.75 -10.27
CA ILE A 228 12.26 5.99 -9.80
C ILE A 228 13.53 6.40 -10.55
N GLU A 229 13.50 6.45 -11.89
CA GLU A 229 14.66 6.83 -12.68
C GLU A 229 15.05 8.30 -12.48
N GLY A 230 14.08 9.20 -12.38
CA GLY A 230 14.32 10.62 -12.10
C GLY A 230 14.96 10.83 -10.72
N GLU A 231 14.42 10.19 -9.69
CA GLU A 231 14.96 10.32 -8.33
C GLU A 231 16.32 9.65 -8.17
N ARG A 232 16.52 8.48 -8.80
CA ARG A 232 17.83 7.82 -8.88
C ARG A 232 18.88 8.75 -9.48
N THR A 233 18.58 9.36 -10.62
CA THR A 233 19.50 10.29 -11.31
C THR A 233 19.83 11.49 -10.43
N ARG A 234 18.81 12.12 -9.83
CA ARG A 234 18.97 13.26 -8.92
C ARG A 234 19.88 12.94 -7.74
N GLN A 235 19.71 11.77 -7.10
CA GLN A 235 20.52 11.39 -5.95
C GLN A 235 21.98 11.10 -6.36
N ILE A 236 22.20 10.46 -7.51
CA ILE A 236 23.56 10.23 -8.04
C ILE A 236 24.26 11.56 -8.32
N GLU A 237 23.59 12.50 -8.99
CA GLU A 237 24.16 13.83 -9.28
C GLU A 237 24.55 14.57 -7.99
N LEU A 238 23.70 14.57 -6.97
CA LEU A 238 24.03 15.18 -5.68
C LEU A 238 25.26 14.54 -5.04
N ILE A 239 25.35 13.20 -5.05
CA ILE A 239 26.48 12.47 -4.47
C ILE A 239 27.78 12.77 -5.24
N GLU A 240 27.74 12.81 -6.56
CA GLU A 240 28.91 13.12 -7.41
C GLU A 240 29.37 14.58 -7.27
N GLU A 241 28.44 15.50 -7.02
CA GLU A 241 28.76 16.89 -6.67
C GLU A 241 29.28 17.07 -5.23
N GLY A 242 29.38 15.99 -4.45
CA GLY A 242 29.78 16.04 -3.03
C GLY A 242 28.73 16.61 -2.09
N LYS A 243 27.48 16.73 -2.53
CA LYS A 243 26.33 17.15 -1.74
C LYS A 243 25.69 15.96 -1.02
N LYS A 244 24.97 16.25 0.06
CA LYS A 244 24.24 15.22 0.80
C LYS A 244 22.81 15.11 0.28
N VAL A 245 22.31 13.90 0.13
CA VAL A 245 20.88 13.64 -0.01
C VAL A 245 20.20 13.91 1.33
N ILE A 246 19.09 14.63 1.31
CA ILE A 246 18.29 14.95 2.50
C ILE A 246 17.14 13.95 2.57
N GLN A 247 16.85 13.43 3.76
CA GLN A 247 15.70 12.58 3.98
C GLN A 247 14.42 13.44 3.98
N GLU A 248 13.62 13.28 2.94
CA GLU A 248 12.43 14.10 2.70
C GLU A 248 11.36 13.33 1.94
N THR A 249 10.10 13.78 2.06
CA THR A 249 9.00 13.37 1.19
C THR A 249 8.97 14.28 -0.02
N ARG A 250 8.91 13.68 -1.22
CA ARG A 250 8.92 14.36 -2.50
C ARG A 250 7.67 14.03 -3.30
N ARG A 251 7.10 15.02 -3.99
CA ARG A 251 5.98 14.84 -4.91
C ARG A 251 6.51 14.76 -6.33
N TRP A 252 6.09 13.73 -7.05
CA TRP A 252 6.36 13.60 -8.49
C TRP A 252 5.37 14.42 -9.31
N ASP A 253 5.90 15.20 -10.26
CA ASP A 253 5.13 15.88 -11.31
C ASP A 253 5.41 15.17 -12.64
N ASP A 254 4.45 14.40 -13.10
CA ASP A 254 4.61 13.53 -14.27
C ASP A 254 4.68 14.32 -15.59
N ASN A 255 4.14 15.56 -15.62
CA ASN A 255 4.22 16.42 -16.79
C ASN A 255 5.57 17.12 -16.92
N LYS A 256 6.20 17.43 -15.79
CA LYS A 256 7.51 18.07 -15.74
C LYS A 256 8.67 17.08 -15.65
N GLU A 257 8.36 15.78 -15.44
CA GLU A 257 9.33 14.72 -15.18
C GLU A 257 10.33 15.09 -14.07
N TYR A 258 9.81 15.71 -13.02
CA TYR A 258 10.59 16.25 -11.92
C TYR A 258 9.89 16.03 -10.57
N SER A 259 10.69 15.84 -9.52
CA SER A 259 10.21 15.77 -8.14
C SER A 259 10.59 17.03 -7.36
N TYR A 260 9.71 17.49 -6.47
CA TYR A 260 10.00 18.58 -5.55
C TYR A 260 9.69 18.20 -4.11
N ALA A 261 10.49 18.74 -3.17
CA ALA A 261 10.32 18.47 -1.76
C ALA A 261 8.96 19.01 -1.27
N MET A 262 8.25 18.19 -0.49
CA MET A 262 7.01 18.59 0.19
C MET A 262 7.29 18.99 1.64
N ARG A 263 8.04 18.15 2.35
CA ARG A 263 8.44 18.35 3.74
C ARG A 263 9.75 17.63 4.02
N SER A 264 10.52 18.17 4.96
CA SER A 264 11.76 17.54 5.46
C SER A 264 11.50 16.67 6.69
N LYS A 265 12.53 15.93 7.11
CA LYS A 265 12.47 15.15 8.35
C LYS A 265 12.29 16.02 9.60
N GLU A 266 12.72 17.29 9.56
CA GLU A 266 12.55 18.23 10.66
C GLU A 266 11.07 18.56 10.91
N ASP A 267 10.22 18.39 9.87
CA ASP A 267 8.76 18.53 9.95
C ASP A 267 8.06 17.21 10.29
N ALA A 268 8.80 16.13 10.57
CA ALA A 268 8.22 14.84 10.90
C ALA A 268 7.42 14.93 12.20
N GLN A 269 6.13 14.65 12.10
CA GLN A 269 5.24 14.65 13.27
C GLN A 269 5.50 13.40 14.11
N ASP A 270 5.62 13.58 15.41
CA ASP A 270 5.50 12.49 16.38
C ASP A 270 4.01 12.12 16.49
N TYR A 271 3.63 10.98 15.93
CA TYR A 271 2.24 10.52 15.92
C TYR A 271 1.74 10.04 17.30
N ARG A 272 2.57 9.93 18.30
CA ARG A 272 2.22 9.55 19.68
C ARG A 272 1.29 8.34 19.72
N TYR A 273 1.69 7.26 19.06
CA TYR A 273 0.92 6.02 19.01
C TYR A 273 0.60 5.47 20.40
N PHE A 274 -0.64 5.05 20.58
CA PHE A 274 -1.07 4.26 21.73
C PHE A 274 -2.19 3.29 21.31
N PRO A 275 -2.40 2.19 22.07
CA PRO A 275 -3.46 1.23 21.73
C PRO A 275 -4.85 1.88 21.64
N GLU A 276 -5.63 1.50 20.60
CA GLU A 276 -7.01 1.96 20.46
C GLU A 276 -7.88 1.40 21.59
N PRO A 277 -8.41 2.24 22.51
CA PRO A 277 -9.11 1.75 23.70
C PRO A 277 -10.52 1.26 23.43
N ASP A 278 -11.12 1.68 22.30
CA ASP A 278 -12.52 1.38 21.98
C ASP A 278 -12.66 0.10 21.12
N LEU A 279 -11.55 -0.53 20.75
CA LEU A 279 -11.53 -1.79 20.04
C LEU A 279 -10.84 -2.88 20.88
N VAL A 280 -11.51 -4.00 21.03
CA VAL A 280 -10.90 -5.18 21.67
C VAL A 280 -9.84 -5.80 20.75
N PRO A 281 -8.80 -6.44 21.30
CA PRO A 281 -7.85 -7.22 20.51
C PRO A 281 -8.55 -8.27 19.65
N ILE A 282 -8.00 -8.52 18.47
CA ILE A 282 -8.48 -9.55 17.55
C ILE A 282 -7.74 -10.85 17.87
N VAL A 283 -8.50 -11.91 18.18
CA VAL A 283 -7.96 -13.26 18.37
C VAL A 283 -8.30 -14.09 17.15
N ILE A 284 -7.28 -14.51 16.43
CA ILE A 284 -7.40 -15.28 15.18
C ILE A 284 -6.99 -16.72 15.46
N SER A 285 -7.95 -17.66 15.40
CA SER A 285 -7.66 -19.08 15.64
C SER A 285 -7.12 -19.77 14.40
N ASP A 286 -6.44 -20.91 14.60
CA ASP A 286 -5.96 -21.75 13.51
C ASP A 286 -7.12 -22.25 12.62
N GLU A 287 -8.27 -22.56 13.23
CA GLU A 287 -9.48 -22.97 12.51
C GLU A 287 -9.98 -21.87 11.58
N TRP A 288 -10.02 -20.61 12.05
CA TRP A 288 -10.44 -19.48 11.22
C TRP A 288 -9.46 -19.23 10.06
N ILE A 289 -8.15 -19.32 10.32
CA ILE A 289 -7.13 -19.27 9.26
C ILE A 289 -7.34 -20.38 8.22
N ALA A 290 -7.58 -21.62 8.70
CA ALA A 290 -7.82 -22.78 7.83
C ALA A 290 -9.09 -22.62 6.99
N GLU A 291 -10.18 -22.10 7.56
CA GLU A 291 -11.41 -21.78 6.83
C GLU A 291 -11.19 -20.75 5.73
N ILE A 292 -10.45 -19.68 6.02
CA ILE A 292 -10.14 -18.65 5.02
C ILE A 292 -9.28 -19.24 3.91
N LYS A 293 -8.25 -20.01 4.26
CA LYS A 293 -7.38 -20.69 3.30
C LYS A 293 -8.15 -21.64 2.39
N ALA A 294 -9.08 -22.40 2.94
CA ALA A 294 -9.90 -23.35 2.16
C ALA A 294 -10.86 -22.68 1.17
N ARG A 295 -11.23 -21.43 1.43
CA ARG A 295 -12.10 -20.62 0.55
C ARG A 295 -11.33 -19.83 -0.50
N GLN A 296 -9.99 -19.78 -0.43
CA GLN A 296 -9.19 -19.02 -1.41
C GLN A 296 -9.35 -19.65 -2.81
N PRO A 297 -9.54 -18.84 -3.84
CA PRO A 297 -9.50 -19.33 -5.21
C PRO A 297 -8.08 -19.72 -5.60
N GLU A 298 -7.96 -20.58 -6.60
CA GLU A 298 -6.67 -20.88 -7.22
C GLU A 298 -6.09 -19.58 -7.82
N LEU A 299 -4.88 -19.22 -7.42
CA LEU A 299 -4.23 -18.01 -7.91
C LEU A 299 -3.78 -18.16 -9.36
N ARG A 300 -3.59 -17.01 -10.06
CA ARG A 300 -3.20 -16.98 -11.46
C ARG A 300 -1.99 -17.87 -11.78
N THR A 301 -0.95 -17.86 -10.94
CA THR A 301 0.26 -18.65 -11.18
C THR A 301 -0.02 -20.15 -11.12
N GLU A 302 -0.75 -20.60 -10.10
CA GLU A 302 -1.14 -22.00 -9.94
C GLU A 302 -2.05 -22.47 -11.08
N LYS A 303 -3.02 -21.62 -11.45
CA LYS A 303 -3.94 -21.85 -12.56
C LYS A 303 -3.19 -21.97 -13.90
N LEU A 304 -2.18 -21.12 -14.12
CA LEU A 304 -1.36 -21.17 -15.32
C LEU A 304 -0.53 -22.45 -15.38
N GLU A 305 0.10 -22.84 -14.28
CA GLU A 305 0.86 -24.10 -14.20
C GLU A 305 -0.04 -25.32 -14.43
N ARG A 306 -1.23 -25.30 -13.82
CA ARG A 306 -2.23 -26.34 -14.07
C ARG A 306 -2.63 -26.43 -15.54
N TYR A 307 -2.91 -25.31 -16.19
CA TYR A 307 -3.27 -25.29 -17.60
C TYR A 307 -2.12 -25.74 -18.51
N LYS A 308 -0.88 -25.33 -18.25
CA LYS A 308 0.30 -25.82 -18.98
C LYS A 308 0.40 -27.36 -18.87
N LYS A 309 0.14 -27.91 -17.70
CA LYS A 309 0.20 -29.36 -17.45
C LYS A 309 -0.96 -30.15 -18.08
N GLU A 310 -2.20 -29.62 -17.98
CA GLU A 310 -3.41 -30.31 -18.46
C GLU A 310 -3.56 -30.22 -19.99
N PHE A 311 -3.29 -29.04 -20.56
CA PHE A 311 -3.54 -28.79 -21.97
C PHE A 311 -2.28 -28.84 -22.84
N ARG A 312 -1.11 -29.11 -22.24
CA ARG A 312 0.21 -29.10 -22.93
C ARG A 312 0.42 -27.86 -23.81
N SER A 313 -0.18 -26.72 -23.43
CA SER A 313 -0.08 -25.51 -24.21
C SER A 313 1.27 -24.83 -23.90
N GLU A 314 2.03 -24.54 -24.97
CA GLU A 314 3.20 -23.67 -24.87
C GLU A 314 2.76 -22.22 -24.53
N GLU A 315 3.67 -21.38 -24.08
CA GLU A 315 3.44 -20.02 -23.55
C GLU A 315 2.66 -19.06 -24.46
N HIS A 316 2.46 -19.40 -25.72
CA HIS A 316 1.84 -18.55 -26.74
C HIS A 316 0.30 -18.49 -26.73
N THR A 317 -0.39 -19.25 -25.89
CA THR A 317 -1.86 -19.15 -25.75
C THR A 317 -2.30 -18.08 -24.74
N SER A 318 -1.67 -16.91 -24.78
CA SER A 318 -2.06 -15.75 -23.98
C SER A 318 -3.49 -15.26 -24.23
N GLU A 319 -4.08 -15.60 -25.38
CA GLU A 319 -5.46 -15.25 -25.73
C GLU A 319 -6.53 -16.00 -24.89
N LEU A 320 -6.24 -17.20 -24.40
CA LEU A 320 -7.14 -17.92 -23.49
C LEU A 320 -7.17 -17.31 -22.07
N GLN A 321 -6.23 -16.44 -21.74
CA GLN A 321 -6.15 -15.77 -20.44
C GLN A 321 -7.14 -14.61 -20.29
N SER A 322 -7.70 -14.10 -21.38
CA SER A 322 -8.66 -13.00 -21.39
C SER A 322 -10.13 -13.46 -21.27
N LEU A 323 -10.40 -14.76 -21.29
CA LEU A 323 -11.74 -15.33 -21.32
C LEU A 323 -12.18 -15.98 -19.97
N VAL A 324 -11.40 -15.79 -18.91
CA VAL A 324 -11.74 -16.34 -17.58
C VAL A 324 -11.67 -15.28 -16.51
#